data_4479276be58e8006eaa11598858aa659
#
_entry.id   4479276be58e8006eaa11598858aa659
#
_cell.length_a   1.000
_cell.length_b   1.000
_cell.length_c   1.000
_cell.angle_alpha   90.00
_cell.angle_beta   90.00
_cell.angle_gamma   90.00
#
_symmetry.space_group_name_H-M   'P 1'
#
loop_
_entity.id
_entity.type
_entity.pdbx_description
1 polymer ?
#
loop_
_entity_poly.entity_id
_entity_poly.type
_entity_poly.pdbx_seq_one_letter_code
_entity_poly.pdbx_strand_id
1 'polypeptide(L)'
;MSQTVAALMPAAVDYEKTLVLAIEVSNKSWVLAAQVPGLPHTKAKRTIDPEAKALQAAIAGYRARAAAIGRSVERVIAVYEAGWSGFWLARWLMSHGVEVHVVQPSSVPVDRRARRAKSDGIDSELLLRTLLAWLRGEPRVCSMVPIPDEADEDARRCVRERTELISERIGLTNRIGAILATLGVSDYYPSRVGSASSLGKPQSSRPAAMGG
;
A
#
# COMPACT_ATOMS: atom_id res chain seq x y z
N MET A 1 19.72 21.53 -1.37
CA MET A 1 20.52 20.92 -0.28
C MET A 1 19.75 19.75 0.26
N SER A 2 20.14 18.53 -0.13
CA SER A 2 19.48 17.29 0.29
C SER A 2 19.89 16.98 1.72
N GLN A 3 19.00 17.19 2.69
CA GLN A 3 19.20 16.62 4.02
C GLN A 3 18.89 15.12 3.92
N THR A 4 19.94 14.33 3.93
CA THR A 4 19.87 12.90 4.19
C THR A 4 19.29 12.74 5.59
N VAL A 5 18.00 12.43 5.70
CA VAL A 5 17.38 12.02 6.96
C VAL A 5 18.02 10.68 7.31
N ALA A 6 19.06 10.73 8.14
CA ALA A 6 19.55 9.54 8.81
C ALA A 6 18.35 8.92 9.51
N ALA A 7 18.05 7.65 9.21
CA ALA A 7 17.02 6.89 9.90
C ALA A 7 17.35 6.94 11.39
N LEU A 8 16.63 7.78 12.14
CA LEU A 8 16.74 7.80 13.59
C LEU A 8 16.37 6.41 14.06
N MET A 9 17.35 5.70 14.63
CA MET A 9 17.06 4.47 15.35
C MET A 9 15.99 4.77 16.40
N PRO A 10 14.90 4.01 16.44
CA PRO A 10 13.85 4.26 17.42
C PRO A 10 14.45 4.21 18.83
N ALA A 11 14.07 5.16 19.67
CA ALA A 11 14.43 5.13 21.08
C ALA A 11 14.00 3.78 21.69
N ALA A 12 14.81 3.25 22.60
CA ALA A 12 14.51 1.96 23.23
C ALA A 12 13.05 1.90 23.69
N VAL A 13 12.32 0.87 23.25
CA VAL A 13 10.90 0.72 23.53
C VAL A 13 10.71 0.00 24.87
N ASP A 14 10.06 0.67 25.81
CA ASP A 14 9.57 0.04 27.02
C ASP A 14 8.26 -0.72 26.73
N TYR A 15 8.36 -2.01 26.46
CA TYR A 15 7.20 -2.85 26.14
C TYR A 15 6.22 -3.05 27.30
N GLU A 16 6.64 -2.75 28.53
CA GLU A 16 5.77 -2.80 29.71
C GLU A 16 4.79 -1.62 29.77
N LYS A 17 5.04 -0.56 28.98
CA LYS A 17 4.24 0.67 28.91
C LYS A 17 3.83 1.05 27.50
N THR A 18 4.22 0.29 26.49
CA THR A 18 3.96 0.60 25.09
C THR A 18 2.99 -0.41 24.46
N LEU A 19 1.87 0.11 23.95
CA LEU A 19 1.00 -0.64 23.05
C LEU A 19 1.58 -0.61 21.63
N VAL A 20 1.86 -1.78 21.06
CA VAL A 20 2.30 -1.91 19.68
C VAL A 20 1.18 -2.50 18.84
N LEU A 21 0.81 -1.85 17.74
CA LEU A 21 -0.36 -2.15 16.92
C LEU A 21 0.02 -2.28 15.45
N ALA A 22 -0.39 -3.36 14.81
CA ALA A 22 -0.38 -3.49 13.36
C ALA A 22 -1.80 -3.40 12.81
N ILE A 23 -1.95 -2.70 11.69
CA ILE A 23 -3.24 -2.43 11.05
C ILE A 23 -3.14 -2.88 9.61
N GLU A 24 -3.92 -3.88 9.23
CA GLU A 24 -4.15 -4.21 7.84
C GLU A 24 -5.35 -3.42 7.33
N VAL A 25 -5.09 -2.52 6.39
CA VAL A 25 -6.07 -1.56 5.88
C VAL A 25 -6.73 -2.10 4.61
N SER A 26 -8.05 -2.27 4.63
CA SER A 26 -8.83 -2.62 3.45
C SER A 26 -10.10 -1.76 3.34
N ASN A 27 -10.75 -1.81 2.18
CA ASN A 27 -12.00 -1.08 1.94
C ASN A 27 -13.20 -1.61 2.74
N LYS A 28 -13.14 -2.89 3.16
CA LYS A 28 -14.28 -3.55 3.79
C LYS A 28 -14.17 -3.58 5.31
N SER A 29 -12.96 -3.75 5.81
CA SER A 29 -12.69 -3.86 7.23
C SER A 29 -11.21 -3.67 7.50
N TRP A 30 -10.84 -3.26 8.70
CA TRP A 30 -9.46 -3.27 9.15
C TRP A 30 -9.22 -4.40 10.13
N VAL A 31 -8.09 -5.10 9.95
CA VAL A 31 -7.70 -6.18 10.84
C VAL A 31 -6.53 -5.71 11.70
N LEU A 32 -6.68 -5.84 13.00
CA LEU A 32 -5.71 -5.38 13.99
C LEU A 32 -5.01 -6.57 14.63
N ALA A 33 -3.68 -6.47 14.76
CA ALA A 33 -2.89 -7.30 15.66
C ALA A 33 -2.18 -6.39 16.65
N ALA A 34 -2.16 -6.75 17.94
CA ALA A 34 -1.64 -5.88 18.97
C ALA A 34 -0.80 -6.65 20.00
N GLN A 35 0.30 -6.02 20.44
CA GLN A 35 1.00 -6.37 21.66
C GLN A 35 0.61 -5.35 22.74
N VAL A 36 -0.10 -5.84 23.74
CA VAL A 36 -0.61 -5.04 24.85
C VAL A 36 0.26 -5.28 26.09
N PRO A 37 0.70 -4.25 26.83
CA PRO A 37 1.50 -4.39 28.02
C PRO A 37 0.89 -5.38 29.03
N GLY A 38 1.71 -6.31 29.54
CA GLY A 38 1.33 -7.29 30.56
C GLY A 38 0.37 -8.39 30.08
N LEU A 39 -0.09 -8.36 28.83
CA LEU A 39 -0.89 -9.46 28.27
C LEU A 39 0.01 -10.37 27.42
N PRO A 40 -0.13 -11.70 27.54
CA PRO A 40 0.57 -12.61 26.65
C PRO A 40 0.17 -12.29 25.22
N HIS A 41 1.06 -12.61 24.26
CA HIS A 41 0.78 -12.43 22.83
C HIS A 41 -0.56 -13.09 22.52
N THR A 42 -1.60 -12.32 22.74
CA THR A 42 -2.94 -12.79 22.45
C THR A 42 -3.06 -12.80 20.95
N LYS A 43 -3.60 -13.88 20.44
CA LYS A 43 -4.25 -13.99 19.15
C LYS A 43 -5.39 -12.93 19.03
N ALA A 44 -5.12 -11.70 19.41
CA ALA A 44 -6.07 -10.61 19.45
C ALA A 44 -6.16 -9.99 18.06
N LYS A 45 -6.45 -10.84 17.07
CA LYS A 45 -7.02 -10.36 15.84
C LYS A 45 -8.36 -9.72 16.18
N ARG A 46 -8.46 -8.46 15.91
CA ARG A 46 -9.72 -7.75 16.00
C ARG A 46 -10.02 -7.15 14.63
N THR A 47 -11.11 -7.55 14.05
CA THR A 47 -11.66 -6.89 12.88
C THR A 47 -12.53 -5.73 13.34
N ILE A 48 -12.36 -4.58 12.71
CA ILE A 48 -13.12 -3.35 12.96
C ILE A 48 -13.62 -2.78 11.64
N ASP A 49 -14.60 -1.89 11.71
CA ASP A 49 -15.02 -1.11 10.55
C ASP A 49 -13.88 -0.20 10.06
N PRO A 50 -13.81 0.10 8.75
CA PRO A 50 -12.73 0.86 8.14
C PRO A 50 -12.85 2.37 8.43
N GLU A 51 -12.96 2.72 9.70
CA GLU A 51 -13.16 4.07 10.20
C GLU A 51 -12.17 4.43 11.32
N ALA A 52 -11.71 5.68 11.30
CA ALA A 52 -10.81 6.21 12.30
C ALA A 52 -11.39 6.12 13.73
N LYS A 53 -12.71 6.36 13.88
CA LYS A 53 -13.42 6.25 15.18
C LYS A 53 -13.39 4.82 15.72
N ALA A 54 -13.59 3.81 14.86
CA ALA A 54 -13.53 2.41 15.27
C ALA A 54 -12.12 2.02 15.73
N LEU A 55 -11.07 2.54 15.06
CA LEU A 55 -9.69 2.35 15.46
C LEU A 55 -9.40 3.02 16.81
N GLN A 56 -9.87 4.24 17.03
CA GLN A 56 -9.74 4.93 18.31
C GLN A 56 -10.40 4.15 19.45
N ALA A 57 -11.61 3.64 19.24
CA ALA A 57 -12.31 2.79 20.20
C ALA A 57 -11.55 1.48 20.47
N ALA A 58 -10.92 0.90 19.45
CA ALA A 58 -10.09 -0.29 19.63
C ALA A 58 -8.85 -0.01 20.48
N ILE A 59 -8.14 1.11 20.23
CA ILE A 59 -6.99 1.54 21.03
C ILE A 59 -7.41 1.79 22.49
N ALA A 60 -8.55 2.48 22.72
CA ALA A 60 -9.09 2.67 24.07
C ALA A 60 -9.41 1.33 24.76
N GLY A 61 -9.96 0.37 24.04
CA GLY A 61 -10.22 -0.99 24.53
C GLY A 61 -8.93 -1.73 24.94
N TYR A 62 -7.83 -1.60 24.19
CA TYR A 62 -6.54 -2.17 24.56
C TYR A 62 -5.97 -1.51 25.81
N ARG A 63 -6.07 -0.18 25.94
CA ARG A 63 -5.68 0.56 27.15
C ARG A 63 -6.48 0.09 28.36
N ALA A 64 -7.78 -0.07 28.24
CA ALA A 64 -8.65 -0.56 29.32
C ALA A 64 -8.27 -1.99 29.76
N ARG A 65 -7.92 -2.87 28.81
CA ARG A 65 -7.45 -4.23 29.14
C ARG A 65 -6.12 -4.24 29.88
N ALA A 66 -5.17 -3.39 29.51
CA ALA A 66 -3.93 -3.22 30.24
C ALA A 66 -4.20 -2.70 31.65
N ALA A 67 -5.06 -1.69 31.80
CA ALA A 67 -5.42 -1.11 33.09
C ALA A 67 -6.09 -2.13 34.04
N ALA A 68 -6.93 -3.03 33.50
CA ALA A 68 -7.59 -4.07 34.27
C ALA A 68 -6.63 -5.06 34.96
N ILE A 69 -5.37 -5.13 34.48
CA ILE A 69 -4.30 -5.95 35.08
C ILE A 69 -3.20 -5.10 35.74
N GLY A 70 -3.51 -3.84 36.04
CA GLY A 70 -2.60 -2.94 36.75
C GLY A 70 -1.45 -2.38 35.87
N ARG A 71 -1.61 -2.37 34.53
CA ARG A 71 -0.63 -1.81 33.60
C ARG A 71 -1.11 -0.50 33.00
N SER A 72 -0.20 0.45 32.80
CA SER A 72 -0.48 1.71 32.10
C SER A 72 0.05 1.64 30.67
N VAL A 73 -0.67 2.27 29.71
CA VAL A 73 -0.20 2.48 28.34
C VAL A 73 0.16 3.94 28.18
N GLU A 74 1.45 4.25 28.24
CA GLU A 74 1.97 5.60 28.10
C GLU A 74 2.27 5.96 26.64
N ARG A 75 2.66 4.97 25.81
CA ARG A 75 3.02 5.12 24.41
C ARG A 75 2.22 4.17 23.52
N VAL A 76 1.83 4.64 22.35
CA VAL A 76 1.19 3.81 21.32
C VAL A 76 2.00 3.92 20.04
N ILE A 77 2.43 2.79 19.51
CA ILE A 77 3.14 2.70 18.22
C ILE A 77 2.29 1.88 17.27
N ALA A 78 2.00 2.42 16.10
CA ALA A 78 1.22 1.75 15.08
C ALA A 78 2.00 1.55 13.78
N VAL A 79 1.71 0.48 13.05
CA VAL A 79 2.21 0.25 11.69
C VAL A 79 1.09 -0.18 10.76
N TYR A 80 1.16 0.27 9.52
CA TYR A 80 0.38 -0.28 8.42
C TYR A 80 1.19 -0.26 7.12
N GLU A 81 0.74 -1.00 6.10
CA GLU A 81 1.42 -1.05 4.80
C GLU A 81 1.04 0.16 3.92
N ALA A 82 2.05 0.74 3.25
CA ALA A 82 1.80 1.74 2.23
C ALA A 82 0.93 1.15 1.11
N GLY A 83 -0.16 1.81 0.80
CA GLY A 83 -1.11 1.30 -0.18
C GLY A 83 -1.95 2.40 -0.82
N TRP A 84 -3.01 1.96 -1.48
CA TRP A 84 -3.97 2.80 -2.22
C TRP A 84 -4.64 3.88 -1.35
N SER A 85 -4.77 3.65 -0.04
CA SER A 85 -5.40 4.58 0.91
C SER A 85 -4.58 5.84 1.20
N GLY A 86 -3.31 5.91 0.74
CA GLY A 86 -2.43 7.04 1.01
C GLY A 86 -2.00 7.15 2.47
N PHE A 87 -1.67 8.37 2.90
CA PHE A 87 -1.08 8.63 4.22
C PHE A 87 -2.01 9.38 5.19
N TRP A 88 -3.28 9.59 4.83
CA TRP A 88 -4.23 10.30 5.69
C TRP A 88 -4.37 9.64 7.07
N LEU A 89 -4.36 8.28 7.12
CA LEU A 89 -4.48 7.54 8.37
C LEU A 89 -3.26 7.77 9.28
N ALA A 90 -2.05 7.83 8.71
CA ALA A 90 -0.85 8.13 9.48
C ALA A 90 -0.93 9.52 10.11
N ARG A 91 -1.28 10.53 9.30
CA ARG A 91 -1.41 11.91 9.81
C ARG A 91 -2.50 12.02 10.88
N TRP A 92 -3.63 11.34 10.67
CA TRP A 92 -4.71 11.32 11.66
C TRP A 92 -4.25 10.66 12.97
N LEU A 93 -3.59 9.51 12.93
CA LEU A 93 -3.05 8.85 14.12
C LEU A 93 -2.02 9.71 14.84
N MET A 94 -1.11 10.34 14.11
CA MET A 94 -0.10 11.25 14.68
C MET A 94 -0.76 12.44 15.38
N SER A 95 -1.82 13.02 14.83
CA SER A 95 -2.57 14.10 15.48
C SER A 95 -3.29 13.65 16.75
N HIS A 96 -3.44 12.34 16.97
CA HIS A 96 -4.01 11.73 18.18
C HIS A 96 -2.95 11.14 19.12
N GLY A 97 -1.69 11.55 18.96
CA GLY A 97 -0.59 11.14 19.85
C GLY A 97 -0.14 9.70 19.67
N VAL A 98 -0.39 9.09 18.52
CA VAL A 98 0.11 7.77 18.15
C VAL A 98 1.36 7.93 17.29
N GLU A 99 2.45 7.25 17.65
CA GLU A 99 3.62 7.12 16.79
C GLU A 99 3.30 6.16 15.65
N VAL A 100 3.52 6.58 14.41
CA VAL A 100 3.12 5.79 13.24
C VAL A 100 4.30 5.51 12.33
N HIS A 101 4.39 4.27 11.92
CA HIS A 101 5.32 3.81 10.88
C HIS A 101 4.51 3.27 9.70
N VAL A 102 4.92 3.62 8.50
CA VAL A 102 4.33 3.10 7.27
C VAL A 102 5.38 2.24 6.59
N VAL A 103 5.10 0.96 6.40
CA VAL A 103 6.07 0.02 5.82
C VAL A 103 5.83 -0.15 4.32
N GLN A 104 6.92 -0.30 3.56
CA GLN A 104 6.86 -0.63 2.14
C GLN A 104 6.46 -2.11 1.98
N PRO A 105 5.34 -2.44 1.32
CA PRO A 105 4.81 -3.81 1.23
C PRO A 105 5.81 -4.83 0.67
N SER A 106 6.58 -4.44 -0.35
CA SER A 106 7.58 -5.32 -0.97
C SER A 106 8.78 -5.64 -0.07
N SER A 107 8.95 -4.93 1.05
CA SER A 107 10.04 -5.14 2.01
C SER A 107 9.65 -6.03 3.19
N VAL A 108 8.36 -6.31 3.38
CA VAL A 108 7.89 -7.21 4.44
C VAL A 108 8.24 -8.65 4.08
N PRO A 109 8.92 -9.40 4.98
CA PRO A 109 9.28 -10.78 4.72
C PRO A 109 8.03 -11.66 4.56
N VAL A 110 7.78 -12.19 3.38
CA VAL A 110 6.65 -13.11 3.11
C VAL A 110 7.17 -14.53 3.05
N ASP A 111 6.60 -15.43 3.85
CA ASP A 111 6.89 -16.86 3.71
C ASP A 111 6.40 -17.35 2.33
N ARG A 112 7.36 -17.80 1.50
CA ARG A 112 7.07 -18.28 0.15
C ARG A 112 6.12 -19.48 0.13
N ARG A 113 6.04 -20.23 1.24
CA ARG A 113 5.13 -21.40 1.38
C ARG A 113 3.70 -20.98 1.69
N ALA A 114 3.50 -19.81 2.32
CA ALA A 114 2.19 -19.27 2.69
C ALA A 114 1.47 -18.50 1.58
N ARG A 115 2.09 -18.33 0.39
CA ARG A 115 1.53 -17.55 -0.74
C ARG A 115 0.13 -18.00 -1.20
N ARG A 116 -0.28 -19.23 -0.90
CA ARG A 116 -1.61 -19.78 -1.27
C ARG A 116 -2.68 -19.62 -0.19
N ALA A 117 -2.30 -19.24 1.03
CA ALA A 117 -3.19 -19.07 2.17
C ALA A 117 -3.19 -17.60 2.63
N LYS A 118 -3.42 -16.67 1.69
CA LYS A 118 -3.55 -15.26 2.02
C LYS A 118 -4.84 -15.06 2.81
N SER A 119 -4.71 -14.84 4.14
CA SER A 119 -5.80 -14.35 4.97
C SER A 119 -5.36 -13.08 5.66
N ASP A 120 -6.23 -12.08 5.67
CA ASP A 120 -6.00 -10.76 6.25
C ASP A 120 -5.46 -10.82 7.69
N GLY A 121 -5.79 -11.89 8.40
CA GLY A 121 -5.30 -12.07 9.76
C GLY A 121 -3.86 -12.57 9.88
N ILE A 122 -3.34 -13.29 8.89
CA ILE A 122 -1.92 -13.71 8.86
C ILE A 122 -1.07 -12.49 8.58
N ASP A 123 -1.54 -11.61 7.70
CA ASP A 123 -0.82 -10.42 7.28
C ASP A 123 -0.66 -9.42 8.45
N SER A 124 -1.69 -9.20 9.27
CA SER A 124 -1.59 -8.29 10.44
C SER A 124 -0.64 -8.81 11.53
N GLU A 125 -0.59 -10.13 11.77
CA GLU A 125 0.37 -10.71 12.72
C GLU A 125 1.82 -10.64 12.20
N LEU A 126 2.02 -10.90 10.91
CA LEU A 126 3.32 -10.79 10.28
C LEU A 126 3.81 -9.34 10.34
N LEU A 127 2.93 -8.40 10.05
CA LEU A 127 3.22 -6.98 10.12
C LEU A 127 3.59 -6.54 11.56
N LEU A 128 2.89 -7.04 12.57
CA LEU A 128 3.22 -6.78 13.98
C LEU A 128 4.63 -7.31 14.33
N ARG A 129 4.93 -8.55 13.94
CA ARG A 129 6.27 -9.16 14.18
C ARG A 129 7.37 -8.36 13.47
N THR A 130 7.11 -7.93 12.24
CA THR A 130 8.03 -7.10 11.46
C THR A 130 8.31 -5.78 12.16
N LEU A 131 7.27 -5.09 12.65
CA LEU A 131 7.44 -3.87 13.42
C LEU A 131 8.25 -4.11 14.71
N LEU A 132 7.91 -5.14 15.47
CA LEU A 132 8.62 -5.46 16.71
C LEU A 132 10.11 -5.77 16.46
N ALA A 133 10.44 -6.49 15.41
CA ALA A 133 11.82 -6.74 15.02
C ALA A 133 12.55 -5.44 14.62
N TRP A 134 11.90 -4.59 13.85
CA TRP A 134 12.44 -3.29 13.47
C TRP A 134 12.67 -2.37 14.68
N LEU A 135 11.72 -2.33 15.63
CA LEU A 135 11.85 -1.56 16.88
C LEU A 135 12.99 -2.04 17.79
N ARG A 136 13.37 -3.32 17.71
CA ARG A 136 14.54 -3.87 18.39
C ARG A 136 15.87 -3.56 17.67
N GLY A 137 15.81 -2.88 16.53
CA GLY A 137 16.99 -2.55 15.75
C GLY A 137 17.56 -3.71 14.93
N GLU A 138 16.76 -4.75 14.64
CA GLU A 138 17.20 -5.85 13.78
C GLU A 138 17.48 -5.34 12.37
N PRO A 139 18.65 -5.62 11.78
CA PRO A 139 19.01 -5.07 10.48
C PRO A 139 18.20 -5.73 9.35
N ARG A 140 17.87 -4.93 8.33
CA ARG A 140 17.25 -5.40 7.08
C ARG A 140 15.88 -6.08 7.25
N VAL A 141 15.14 -5.77 8.30
CA VAL A 141 13.82 -6.36 8.56
C VAL A 141 12.80 -5.85 7.54
N CYS A 142 12.72 -4.54 7.37
CA CYS A 142 11.82 -3.89 6.42
C CYS A 142 12.29 -2.46 6.12
N SER A 143 11.66 -1.83 5.13
CA SER A 143 11.87 -0.43 4.78
C SER A 143 10.67 0.39 5.20
N MET A 144 10.90 1.43 6.01
CA MET A 144 9.85 2.39 6.36
C MET A 144 9.76 3.49 5.30
N VAL A 145 8.52 3.86 4.97
CA VAL A 145 8.23 4.92 4.00
C VAL A 145 8.07 6.24 4.75
N PRO A 146 8.76 7.31 4.35
CA PRO A 146 8.51 8.63 4.91
C PRO A 146 7.06 9.06 4.69
N ILE A 147 6.41 9.55 5.74
CA ILE A 147 5.05 10.06 5.67
C ILE A 147 5.11 11.47 5.10
N PRO A 148 4.57 11.71 3.89
CA PRO A 148 4.54 13.03 3.28
C PRO A 148 3.51 13.93 3.98
N ASP A 149 3.68 15.23 3.88
CA ASP A 149 2.60 16.16 4.15
C ASP A 149 1.52 16.09 3.04
N GLU A 150 0.41 16.83 3.21
CA GLU A 150 -0.69 16.78 2.24
C GLU A 150 -0.29 17.35 0.89
N ALA A 151 0.50 18.42 0.87
CA ALA A 151 0.92 19.07 -0.38
C ALA A 151 1.85 18.16 -1.20
N ASP A 152 2.81 17.51 -0.53
CA ASP A 152 3.71 16.55 -1.14
C ASP A 152 2.97 15.30 -1.64
N GLU A 153 1.96 14.83 -0.90
CA GLU A 153 1.14 13.69 -1.32
C GLU A 153 0.29 14.04 -2.54
N ASP A 154 -0.29 15.23 -2.59
CA ASP A 154 -1.08 15.71 -3.73
C ASP A 154 -0.22 15.90 -4.98
N ALA A 155 0.97 16.47 -4.85
CA ALA A 155 1.91 16.57 -5.95
C ALA A 155 2.26 15.20 -6.55
N ARG A 156 2.48 14.20 -5.70
CA ARG A 156 2.74 12.82 -6.14
C ARG A 156 1.52 12.16 -6.76
N ARG A 157 0.31 12.52 -6.30
CA ARG A 157 -0.95 12.03 -6.88
C ARG A 157 -1.10 12.50 -8.32
N CYS A 158 -0.89 13.77 -8.60
CA CYS A 158 -0.91 14.32 -9.95
C CYS A 158 0.08 13.61 -10.90
N VAL A 159 1.29 13.31 -10.44
CA VAL A 159 2.28 12.60 -11.25
C VAL A 159 1.83 11.16 -11.53
N ARG A 160 1.29 10.45 -10.55
CA ARG A 160 0.77 9.09 -10.73
C ARG A 160 -0.40 9.08 -11.70
N GLU A 161 -1.38 9.97 -11.51
CA GLU A 161 -2.54 10.08 -12.40
C GLU A 161 -2.12 10.36 -13.84
N ARG A 162 -1.18 11.29 -14.05
CA ARG A 162 -0.63 11.53 -15.38
C ARG A 162 0.01 10.28 -15.99
N THR A 163 0.72 9.50 -15.20
CA THR A 163 1.38 8.27 -15.65
C THR A 163 0.34 7.22 -16.06
N GLU A 164 -0.73 7.04 -15.28
CA GLU A 164 -1.83 6.14 -15.61
C GLU A 164 -2.53 6.54 -16.90
N LEU A 165 -2.90 7.82 -17.05
CA LEU A 165 -3.52 8.32 -18.27
C LEU A 165 -2.65 8.12 -19.53
N ILE A 166 -1.33 8.27 -19.40
CA ILE A 166 -0.39 7.96 -20.48
C ILE A 166 -0.41 6.46 -20.78
N SER A 167 -0.39 5.60 -19.78
CA SER A 167 -0.42 4.14 -19.95
C SER A 167 -1.72 3.69 -20.63
N GLU A 168 -2.86 4.20 -20.18
CA GLU A 168 -4.17 3.94 -20.79
C GLU A 168 -4.20 4.37 -22.26
N ARG A 169 -3.72 5.57 -22.57
CA ARG A 169 -3.63 6.07 -23.94
C ARG A 169 -2.79 5.13 -24.82
N ILE A 170 -1.62 4.69 -24.31
CA ILE A 170 -0.75 3.75 -25.04
C ILE A 170 -1.49 2.42 -25.27
N GLY A 171 -2.15 1.90 -24.23
CA GLY A 171 -2.91 0.66 -24.30
C GLY A 171 -4.04 0.73 -25.35
N LEU A 172 -4.80 1.82 -25.37
CA LEU A 172 -5.86 2.05 -26.37
C LEU A 172 -5.28 2.18 -27.79
N THR A 173 -4.19 2.92 -27.95
CA THR A 173 -3.49 3.06 -29.23
C THR A 173 -3.03 1.71 -29.78
N ASN A 174 -2.40 0.89 -28.95
CA ASN A 174 -1.95 -0.43 -29.33
C ASN A 174 -3.12 -1.36 -29.68
N ARG A 175 -4.22 -1.30 -28.91
CA ARG A 175 -5.43 -2.08 -29.18
C ARG A 175 -6.07 -1.71 -30.53
N ILE A 176 -6.17 -0.41 -30.84
CA ILE A 176 -6.67 0.05 -32.14
C ILE A 176 -5.75 -0.45 -33.25
N GLY A 177 -4.43 -0.31 -33.11
CA GLY A 177 -3.46 -0.81 -34.08
C GLY A 177 -3.58 -2.30 -34.33
N ALA A 178 -3.74 -3.10 -33.27
CA ALA A 178 -3.92 -4.54 -33.37
C ALA A 178 -5.21 -4.91 -34.15
N ILE A 179 -6.33 -4.23 -33.88
CA ILE A 179 -7.60 -4.46 -34.59
C ILE A 179 -7.43 -4.11 -36.07
N LEU A 180 -6.84 -2.95 -36.40
CA LEU A 180 -6.63 -2.53 -37.78
C LEU A 180 -5.68 -3.46 -38.52
N ALA A 181 -4.65 -3.99 -37.87
CA ALA A 181 -3.75 -4.97 -38.45
C ALA A 181 -4.48 -6.26 -38.88
N THR A 182 -5.50 -6.70 -38.14
CA THR A 182 -6.33 -7.86 -38.53
C THR A 182 -7.19 -7.58 -39.76
N LEU A 183 -7.42 -6.29 -40.10
CA LEU A 183 -8.14 -5.85 -41.29
C LEU A 183 -7.20 -5.48 -42.44
N GLY A 184 -5.90 -5.76 -42.33
CA GLY A 184 -4.90 -5.44 -43.36
C GLY A 184 -4.48 -3.96 -43.43
N VAL A 185 -4.81 -3.18 -42.37
CA VAL A 185 -4.43 -1.75 -42.28
C VAL A 185 -3.23 -1.65 -41.35
N SER A 186 -2.03 -1.40 -41.93
CA SER A 186 -0.77 -1.32 -41.17
C SER A 186 -0.25 0.12 -40.97
N ASP A 187 -0.74 1.09 -41.74
CA ASP A 187 -0.18 2.43 -41.80
C ASP A 187 -0.94 3.47 -40.95
N TYR A 188 -1.81 3.01 -40.06
CA TYR A 188 -2.59 3.87 -39.19
C TYR A 188 -1.96 4.06 -37.82
N TYR A 189 -1.76 5.32 -37.45
CA TYR A 189 -1.22 5.70 -36.13
C TYR A 189 -2.24 6.63 -35.42
N PRO A 190 -3.02 6.10 -34.45
CA PRO A 190 -4.10 6.87 -33.80
C PRO A 190 -3.64 8.16 -33.11
N SER A 191 -2.37 8.26 -32.76
CA SER A 191 -1.79 9.41 -32.05
C SER A 191 -1.36 10.55 -33.00
N ARG A 192 -1.41 10.36 -34.32
CA ARG A 192 -1.06 11.40 -35.30
C ARG A 192 -2.30 12.18 -35.74
N VAL A 193 -2.22 13.50 -35.66
CA VAL A 193 -3.25 14.39 -36.20
C VAL A 193 -3.31 14.16 -37.72
N GLY A 194 -4.49 13.91 -38.26
CA GLY A 194 -4.70 13.64 -39.69
C GLY A 194 -4.69 12.16 -40.10
N SER A 195 -4.44 11.23 -39.17
CA SER A 195 -4.46 9.79 -39.47
C SER A 195 -5.85 9.26 -39.89
N ALA A 196 -6.92 9.99 -39.56
CA ALA A 196 -8.29 9.65 -39.98
C ALA A 196 -8.49 9.77 -41.51
N SER A 197 -7.71 10.58 -42.20
CA SER A 197 -7.80 10.79 -43.66
C SER A 197 -7.24 9.59 -44.45
N SER A 198 -6.46 8.69 -43.83
CA SER A 198 -5.84 7.55 -44.50
C SER A 198 -6.68 6.27 -44.47
N LEU A 199 -7.79 6.25 -43.73
CA LEU A 199 -8.68 5.09 -43.59
C LEU A 199 -9.52 4.78 -44.86
N GLY A 200 -9.40 5.57 -45.92
CA GLY A 200 -10.28 5.50 -47.07
C GLY A 200 -9.79 4.66 -48.27
N LYS A 201 -8.64 4.00 -48.23
CA LYS A 201 -8.18 3.14 -49.32
C LYS A 201 -8.04 1.68 -48.91
N PRO A 202 -9.02 0.80 -49.25
CA PRO A 202 -8.78 -0.64 -49.14
C PRO A 202 -7.64 -0.99 -50.09
N GLN A 203 -6.62 -1.73 -49.61
CA GLN A 203 -5.61 -2.29 -50.51
C GLN A 203 -6.30 -3.19 -51.50
N SER A 204 -6.18 -2.83 -52.80
CA SER A 204 -6.65 -3.65 -53.89
C SER A 204 -6.05 -5.07 -53.75
N SER A 205 -6.92 -6.07 -53.78
CA SER A 205 -6.61 -7.48 -53.86
C SER A 205 -5.47 -7.72 -54.85
N ARG A 206 -4.37 -8.35 -54.42
CA ARG A 206 -3.34 -8.90 -55.31
C ARG A 206 -4.04 -9.83 -56.32
N PRO A 207 -3.83 -9.64 -57.62
CA PRO A 207 -4.32 -10.64 -58.55
C PRO A 207 -3.66 -11.99 -58.28
N ALA A 208 -4.45 -13.05 -58.22
CA ALA A 208 -3.98 -14.40 -58.16
C ALA A 208 -3.07 -14.67 -59.37
N ALA A 209 -1.81 -15.01 -59.14
CA ALA A 209 -0.94 -15.53 -60.18
C ALA A 209 -1.55 -16.84 -60.67
N MET A 210 -2.14 -16.84 -61.87
CA MET A 210 -2.45 -18.05 -62.59
C MET A 210 -1.13 -18.68 -63.01
N GLY A 211 -0.92 -19.93 -62.50
CA GLY A 211 0.14 -20.80 -62.98
C GLY A 211 -0.10 -21.21 -64.42
N GLY A 212 0.95 -21.20 -65.18
CA GLY A 212 1.14 -21.93 -66.39
C GLY A 212 2.13 -23.06 -66.12
#